data_9fa96a46ce3a4d14ce76b5cf96a7156e
#
_entry.id   9fa96a46ce3a4d14ce76b5cf96a7156e
#
_cell.length_a   1.000
_cell.length_b   1.000
_cell.length_c   1.000
_cell.angle_alpha   90.00
_cell.angle_beta   90.00
_cell.angle_gamma   90.00
#
_symmetry.space_group_name_H-M   'P 1'
#
loop_
_entity.id
_entity.type
_entity.pdbx_description
1 polymer ?
#
loop_
_entity_poly.entity_id
_entity_poly.type
_entity_poly.pdbx_seq_one_letter_code
_entity_poly.pdbx_strand_id
1 'polypeptide(L)'
;TYVGSEHLLLGLLKIGTGVAAAVLNKNGITAENIEELIRANIGCGTVTRLSPDYFTPRAKRVIETAMAGCANMGKKYVGTEHLLIGILSEGDNYAIRFINELGVDAAALTTEALKASGIDPEDTQSVNAAGTASDDADSKAPTLVKYGRDLTAAAKKGKIDPVIGREKEIERVIQILCRRTKNNPCLIGEPGVGKTAIV
;
A
#
# COMPACT_ATOMS: atom_id res chain seq x y z
N THR A 1 11.23 20.34 -17.92
CA THR A 1 11.65 18.93 -18.03
C THR A 1 11.39 18.22 -16.74
N TYR A 2 10.73 17.05 -16.78
CA TYR A 2 10.35 16.28 -15.60
C TYR A 2 10.36 14.77 -15.94
N VAL A 3 10.41 13.93 -14.91
CA VAL A 3 10.27 12.48 -15.02
C VAL A 3 8.98 12.08 -14.32
N GLY A 4 7.99 11.63 -15.09
CA GLY A 4 6.70 11.17 -14.60
C GLY A 4 6.58 9.65 -14.62
N SER A 5 5.39 9.14 -14.25
CA SER A 5 5.07 7.71 -14.26
C SER A 5 5.22 7.07 -15.64
N GLU A 6 4.90 7.80 -16.70
CA GLU A 6 5.04 7.39 -18.10
C GLU A 6 6.50 7.10 -18.49
N HIS A 7 7.42 7.92 -17.97
CA HIS A 7 8.86 7.71 -18.19
C HIS A 7 9.38 6.49 -17.41
N LEU A 8 8.83 6.23 -16.21
CA LEU A 8 9.14 5.02 -15.45
C LEU A 8 8.65 3.78 -16.20
N LEU A 9 7.42 3.82 -16.75
CA LEU A 9 6.86 2.72 -17.55
C LEU A 9 7.72 2.46 -18.80
N LEU A 10 8.08 3.50 -19.53
CA LEU A 10 8.98 3.39 -20.69
C LEU A 10 10.35 2.81 -20.28
N GLY A 11 10.88 3.22 -19.13
CA GLY A 11 12.13 2.69 -18.60
C GLY A 11 12.07 1.19 -18.34
N LEU A 12 10.97 0.70 -17.74
CA LEU A 12 10.73 -0.73 -17.50
C LEU A 12 10.71 -1.53 -18.80
N LEU A 13 10.06 -1.00 -19.85
CA LEU A 13 10.00 -1.64 -21.16
C LEU A 13 11.36 -1.62 -21.87
N LYS A 14 12.11 -0.51 -21.81
CA LYS A 14 13.44 -0.40 -22.44
C LYS A 14 14.51 -1.27 -21.79
N ILE A 15 14.39 -1.56 -20.48
CA ILE A 15 15.25 -2.56 -19.81
C ILE A 15 15.03 -3.94 -20.43
N GLY A 16 13.81 -4.26 -20.86
CA GLY A 16 13.45 -5.48 -21.58
C GLY A 16 13.60 -6.79 -20.78
N THR A 17 14.03 -6.71 -19.53
CA THR A 17 14.24 -7.85 -18.64
C THR A 17 13.43 -7.72 -17.36
N GLY A 18 13.13 -8.87 -16.72
CA GLY A 18 12.36 -8.92 -15.49
C GLY A 18 10.87 -9.14 -15.69
N VAL A 19 10.16 -9.29 -14.57
CA VAL A 19 8.74 -9.65 -14.55
C VAL A 19 7.88 -8.56 -15.20
N ALA A 20 8.18 -7.29 -14.95
CA ALA A 20 7.41 -6.18 -15.52
C ALA A 20 7.42 -6.17 -17.05
N ALA A 21 8.60 -6.28 -17.66
CA ALA A 21 8.73 -6.31 -19.12
C ALA A 21 8.02 -7.52 -19.73
N ALA A 22 8.10 -8.69 -19.09
CA ALA A 22 7.41 -9.90 -19.55
C ALA A 22 5.88 -9.73 -19.53
N VAL A 23 5.33 -9.20 -18.44
CA VAL A 23 3.88 -8.96 -18.29
C VAL A 23 3.39 -7.90 -19.27
N LEU A 24 4.10 -6.78 -19.41
CA LEU A 24 3.73 -5.71 -20.33
C LEU A 24 3.75 -6.17 -21.79
N ASN A 25 4.82 -6.83 -22.24
CA ASN A 25 4.96 -7.33 -23.60
C ASN A 25 3.91 -8.38 -23.93
N LYS A 26 3.59 -9.29 -22.99
CA LYS A 26 2.54 -10.31 -23.16
C LYS A 26 1.16 -9.68 -23.42
N ASN A 27 0.90 -8.51 -22.84
CA ASN A 27 -0.33 -7.74 -23.03
C ASN A 27 -0.24 -6.74 -24.21
N GLY A 28 0.78 -6.85 -25.06
CA GLY A 28 0.93 -6.02 -26.25
C GLY A 28 1.42 -4.58 -26.01
N ILE A 29 1.88 -4.29 -24.77
CA ILE A 29 2.44 -2.98 -24.43
C ILE A 29 3.91 -3.01 -24.73
N THR A 30 4.33 -2.33 -25.82
CA THR A 30 5.72 -2.26 -26.26
C THR A 30 6.34 -0.90 -25.98
N ALA A 31 7.67 -0.84 -25.99
CA ALA A 31 8.39 0.42 -25.76
C ALA A 31 8.10 1.45 -26.86
N GLU A 32 7.90 0.99 -28.11
CA GLU A 32 7.60 1.84 -29.27
C GLU A 32 6.24 2.52 -29.08
N ASN A 33 5.18 1.75 -28.71
CA ASN A 33 3.84 2.28 -28.51
C ASN A 33 3.81 3.34 -27.40
N ILE A 34 4.47 3.07 -26.29
CA ILE A 34 4.55 4.03 -25.17
C ILE A 34 5.39 5.26 -25.55
N GLU A 35 6.48 5.09 -26.31
CA GLU A 35 7.30 6.22 -26.77
C GLU A 35 6.52 7.14 -27.72
N GLU A 36 5.72 6.58 -28.63
CA GLU A 36 4.84 7.35 -29.52
C GLU A 36 3.79 8.13 -28.71
N LEU A 37 3.14 7.51 -27.73
CA LEU A 37 2.15 8.17 -26.87
C LEU A 37 2.80 9.30 -26.03
N ILE A 38 4.00 9.10 -25.50
CA ILE A 38 4.73 10.16 -24.80
C ILE A 38 5.03 11.31 -25.73
N ARG A 39 5.53 11.06 -26.95
CA ARG A 39 5.83 12.11 -27.95
C ARG A 39 4.59 12.89 -28.37
N ALA A 40 3.46 12.20 -28.55
CA ALA A 40 2.21 12.81 -28.97
C ALA A 40 1.57 13.68 -27.88
N ASN A 41 1.57 13.20 -26.63
CA ASN A 41 0.83 13.84 -25.53
C ASN A 41 1.69 14.79 -24.67
N ILE A 42 2.99 14.54 -24.55
CA ILE A 42 3.87 15.23 -23.59
C ILE A 42 5.01 15.95 -24.30
N GLY A 43 5.50 15.38 -25.43
CA GLY A 43 6.64 15.90 -26.17
C GLY A 43 7.98 15.36 -25.65
N CYS A 44 9.07 15.79 -26.34
CA CYS A 44 10.43 15.37 -26.00
C CYS A 44 11.15 16.44 -25.18
N GLY A 45 11.71 16.05 -24.05
CA GLY A 45 12.57 16.91 -23.24
C GLY A 45 14.05 16.81 -23.66
N THR A 46 14.84 17.82 -23.29
CA THR A 46 16.28 17.92 -23.62
C THR A 46 17.17 17.75 -22.38
N VAL A 47 16.89 16.77 -21.51
CA VAL A 47 17.70 16.62 -20.29
C VAL A 47 18.86 15.66 -20.48
N THR A 48 20.03 16.15 -20.14
CA THR A 48 21.27 15.40 -20.15
C THR A 48 21.69 14.81 -18.80
N ARG A 49 21.13 15.29 -17.70
CA ARG A 49 21.41 14.78 -16.34
C ARG A 49 20.12 14.61 -15.55
N LEU A 50 19.94 13.44 -14.94
CA LEU A 50 18.84 13.17 -14.00
C LEU A 50 19.23 13.66 -12.61
N SER A 51 18.36 14.47 -11.99
CA SER A 51 18.39 14.84 -10.58
C SER A 51 17.11 14.36 -9.91
N PRO A 52 17.13 14.00 -8.62
CA PRO A 52 15.92 13.67 -7.86
C PRO A 52 14.83 14.74 -7.90
N ASP A 53 15.20 15.99 -8.17
CA ASP A 53 14.27 17.13 -8.26
C ASP A 53 13.40 17.10 -9.53
N TYR A 54 13.82 16.36 -10.55
CA TYR A 54 13.06 16.22 -11.79
C TYR A 54 11.91 15.23 -11.72
N PHE A 55 11.85 14.40 -10.66
CA PHE A 55 10.72 13.48 -10.49
C PHE A 55 9.46 14.23 -10.07
N THR A 56 8.37 13.95 -10.77
CA THR A 56 7.07 14.47 -10.37
C THR A 56 6.67 13.92 -8.99
N PRO A 57 5.82 14.62 -8.22
CA PRO A 57 5.32 14.09 -6.95
C PRO A 57 4.68 12.69 -7.09
N ARG A 58 4.00 12.44 -8.22
CA ARG A 58 3.42 11.11 -8.49
C ARG A 58 4.49 10.05 -8.74
N ALA A 59 5.53 10.36 -9.52
CA ALA A 59 6.64 9.44 -9.73
C ALA A 59 7.39 9.11 -8.43
N LYS A 60 7.53 10.07 -7.52
CA LYS A 60 8.09 9.83 -6.17
C LYS A 60 7.21 8.87 -5.38
N ARG A 61 5.89 9.07 -5.36
CA ARG A 61 4.94 8.15 -4.71
C ARG A 61 4.97 6.74 -5.29
N VAL A 62 5.08 6.60 -6.61
CA VAL A 62 5.26 5.28 -7.25
C VAL A 62 6.48 4.56 -6.69
N ILE A 63 7.62 5.26 -6.54
CA ILE A 63 8.84 4.68 -6.00
C ILE A 63 8.65 4.31 -4.51
N GLU A 64 8.05 5.18 -3.73
CA GLU A 64 7.75 4.92 -2.31
C GLU A 64 6.81 3.71 -2.14
N THR A 65 5.76 3.62 -2.96
CA THR A 65 4.83 2.47 -2.98
C THR A 65 5.56 1.18 -3.38
N ALA A 66 6.45 1.24 -4.37
CA ALA A 66 7.26 0.09 -4.77
C ALA A 66 8.21 -0.37 -3.65
N MET A 67 8.81 0.57 -2.92
CA MET A 67 9.67 0.27 -1.76
C MET A 67 8.86 -0.36 -0.62
N ALA A 68 7.70 0.20 -0.31
CA ALA A 68 6.79 -0.34 0.70
C ALA A 68 6.29 -1.75 0.32
N GLY A 69 5.91 -1.96 -0.94
CA GLY A 69 5.52 -3.26 -1.48
C GLY A 69 6.63 -4.30 -1.35
N CYS A 70 7.86 -3.94 -1.71
CA CYS A 70 9.03 -4.79 -1.56
C CYS A 70 9.26 -5.21 -0.09
N ALA A 71 9.16 -4.26 0.84
CA ALA A 71 9.31 -4.52 2.28
C ALA A 71 8.20 -5.44 2.82
N ASN A 72 6.95 -5.22 2.39
CA ASN A 72 5.81 -6.07 2.78
C ASN A 72 5.94 -7.52 2.27
N MET A 73 6.58 -7.70 1.10
CA MET A 73 6.87 -9.02 0.53
C MET A 73 8.12 -9.66 1.13
N GLY A 74 8.77 -9.05 2.11
CA GLY A 74 10.00 -9.55 2.74
C GLY A 74 11.20 -9.63 1.79
N LYS A 75 11.15 -8.95 0.64
CA LYS A 75 12.25 -8.92 -0.33
C LYS A 75 13.27 -7.84 0.05
N LYS A 76 14.55 -8.10 -0.22
CA LYS A 76 15.66 -7.19 0.11
C LYS A 76 15.89 -6.11 -0.97
N TYR A 77 15.38 -6.31 -2.17
CA TYR A 77 15.61 -5.43 -3.32
C TYR A 77 14.31 -5.12 -4.04
N VAL A 78 14.16 -3.87 -4.47
CA VAL A 78 13.04 -3.44 -5.30
C VAL A 78 13.29 -3.93 -6.72
N GLY A 79 12.48 -4.87 -7.19
CA GLY A 79 12.52 -5.39 -8.55
C GLY A 79 11.61 -4.60 -9.49
N THR A 80 11.67 -4.95 -10.78
CA THR A 80 10.84 -4.33 -11.83
C THR A 80 9.34 -4.55 -11.57
N GLU A 81 8.98 -5.70 -11.01
CA GLU A 81 7.61 -6.04 -10.60
C GLU A 81 7.06 -5.06 -9.56
N HIS A 82 7.86 -4.67 -8.57
CA HIS A 82 7.43 -3.74 -7.53
C HIS A 82 7.18 -2.34 -8.11
N LEU A 83 8.01 -1.90 -9.06
CA LEU A 83 7.81 -0.63 -9.75
C LEU A 83 6.56 -0.65 -10.62
N LEU A 84 6.30 -1.73 -11.35
CA LEU A 84 5.08 -1.88 -12.13
C LEU A 84 3.84 -1.85 -11.25
N ILE A 85 3.82 -2.61 -10.15
CA ILE A 85 2.72 -2.60 -9.18
C ILE A 85 2.55 -1.19 -8.59
N GLY A 86 3.63 -0.49 -8.26
CA GLY A 86 3.60 0.89 -7.78
C GLY A 86 2.94 1.85 -8.78
N ILE A 87 3.26 1.74 -10.09
CA ILE A 87 2.64 2.53 -11.16
C ILE A 87 1.14 2.24 -11.25
N LEU A 88 0.74 0.97 -11.21
CA LEU A 88 -0.65 0.54 -11.32
C LEU A 88 -1.47 0.89 -10.07
N SER A 89 -0.85 0.93 -8.90
CA SER A 89 -1.52 1.26 -7.63
C SER A 89 -1.73 2.75 -7.40
N GLU A 90 -0.98 3.64 -8.07
CA GLU A 90 -1.11 5.10 -7.89
C GLU A 90 -2.43 5.67 -8.45
N GLY A 91 -3.16 4.89 -9.26
CA GLY A 91 -4.46 5.27 -9.79
C GLY A 91 -4.36 6.18 -11.01
N ASP A 92 -4.86 7.43 -10.95
CA ASP A 92 -4.91 8.35 -12.10
C ASP A 92 -3.52 8.93 -12.42
N ASN A 93 -2.78 8.26 -13.30
CA ASN A 93 -1.49 8.72 -13.81
C ASN A 93 -1.38 8.50 -15.33
N TYR A 94 -0.41 9.17 -15.97
CA TYR A 94 -0.23 9.08 -17.42
C TYR A 94 0.12 7.66 -17.89
N ALA A 95 0.84 6.87 -17.12
CA ALA A 95 1.16 5.50 -17.47
C ALA A 95 -0.12 4.65 -17.59
N ILE A 96 -1.04 4.75 -16.63
CA ILE A 96 -2.33 4.05 -16.67
C ILE A 96 -3.19 4.54 -17.84
N ARG A 97 -3.22 5.85 -18.12
CA ARG A 97 -3.94 6.39 -19.27
C ARG A 97 -3.44 5.79 -20.57
N PHE A 98 -2.14 5.69 -20.76
CA PHE A 98 -1.54 5.09 -21.95
C PHE A 98 -1.82 3.58 -22.06
N ILE A 99 -1.78 2.86 -20.95
CA ILE A 99 -2.15 1.44 -20.90
C ILE A 99 -3.60 1.26 -21.33
N ASN A 100 -4.51 2.07 -20.81
CA ASN A 100 -5.94 2.03 -21.19
C ASN A 100 -6.17 2.46 -22.64
N GLU A 101 -5.40 3.43 -23.18
CA GLU A 101 -5.47 3.86 -24.57
C GLU A 101 -5.04 2.74 -25.54
N LEU A 102 -4.12 1.88 -25.12
CA LEU A 102 -3.72 0.67 -25.83
C LEU A 102 -4.74 -0.48 -25.70
N GLY A 103 -5.86 -0.24 -25.00
CA GLY A 103 -6.95 -1.23 -24.85
C GLY A 103 -6.69 -2.29 -23.77
N VAL A 104 -5.71 -2.08 -22.91
CA VAL A 104 -5.38 -3.01 -21.81
C VAL A 104 -5.98 -2.49 -20.50
N ASP A 105 -6.71 -3.38 -19.80
CA ASP A 105 -7.25 -3.04 -18.49
C ASP A 105 -6.16 -3.07 -17.42
N ALA A 106 -5.95 -1.93 -16.76
CA ALA A 106 -4.96 -1.78 -15.71
C ALA A 106 -5.22 -2.71 -14.50
N ALA A 107 -6.48 -3.03 -14.19
CA ALA A 107 -6.83 -3.93 -13.09
C ALA A 107 -6.43 -5.38 -13.41
N ALA A 108 -6.71 -5.83 -14.63
CA ALA A 108 -6.29 -7.15 -15.12
C ALA A 108 -4.75 -7.26 -15.11
N LEU A 109 -4.06 -6.20 -15.57
CA LEU A 109 -2.61 -6.14 -15.60
C LEU A 109 -2.00 -6.18 -14.18
N THR A 110 -2.64 -5.54 -13.20
CA THR A 110 -2.23 -5.59 -11.80
C THR A 110 -2.31 -7.02 -11.26
N THR A 111 -3.41 -7.70 -11.51
CA THR A 111 -3.59 -9.10 -11.08
C THR A 111 -2.54 -10.02 -11.71
N GLU A 112 -2.21 -9.80 -12.98
CA GLU A 112 -1.19 -10.59 -13.68
C GLU A 112 0.22 -10.29 -13.16
N ALA A 113 0.53 -9.03 -12.88
CA ALA A 113 1.81 -8.63 -12.29
C ALA A 113 2.02 -9.23 -10.90
N LEU A 114 0.97 -9.28 -10.07
CA LEU A 114 1.00 -9.92 -8.75
C LEU A 114 1.24 -11.42 -8.85
N LYS A 115 0.50 -12.12 -9.71
CA LYS A 115 0.71 -13.56 -9.95
C LYS A 115 2.12 -13.86 -10.44
N ALA A 116 2.63 -13.07 -11.38
CA ALA A 116 3.99 -13.24 -11.91
C ALA A 116 5.07 -12.95 -10.86
N SER A 117 4.78 -12.15 -9.84
CA SER A 117 5.66 -11.88 -8.68
C SER A 117 5.65 -13.00 -7.64
N GLY A 118 4.79 -14.02 -7.81
CA GLY A 118 4.62 -15.13 -6.87
C GLY A 118 3.74 -14.79 -5.66
N ILE A 119 2.83 -13.84 -5.83
CA ILE A 119 1.87 -13.41 -4.80
C ILE A 119 0.48 -13.85 -5.26
N ASP A 120 -0.19 -14.64 -4.44
CA ASP A 120 -1.58 -14.95 -4.69
C ASP A 120 -2.46 -13.71 -4.52
N PRO A 121 -3.34 -13.41 -5.50
CA PRO A 121 -4.19 -12.22 -5.46
C PRO A 121 -5.14 -12.16 -4.26
N GLU A 122 -5.38 -13.28 -3.59
CA GLU A 122 -6.23 -13.34 -2.39
C GLU A 122 -5.57 -12.70 -1.16
N ASP A 123 -4.23 -12.64 -1.11
CA ASP A 123 -3.49 -11.98 -0.02
C ASP A 123 -3.36 -10.45 -0.23
N THR A 124 -3.73 -9.93 -1.39
CA THR A 124 -3.53 -8.52 -1.76
C THR A 124 -4.79 -7.66 -1.74
N GLN A 125 -5.94 -8.16 -1.26
CA GLN A 125 -7.15 -7.33 -1.13
C GLN A 125 -7.02 -6.18 -0.11
N SER A 126 -5.87 -6.01 0.52
CA SER A 126 -5.61 -4.94 1.50
C SER A 126 -4.85 -3.72 0.96
N VAL A 127 -4.50 -3.64 -0.33
CA VAL A 127 -3.67 -2.52 -0.85
C VAL A 127 -4.37 -1.61 -1.88
N ASN A 128 -5.62 -1.89 -2.29
CA ASN A 128 -6.31 -1.09 -3.30
C ASN A 128 -7.60 -0.47 -2.78
N ALA A 129 -7.49 0.52 -1.88
CA ALA A 129 -8.62 1.42 -1.60
C ALA A 129 -8.15 2.82 -1.20
N ALA A 130 -7.62 3.55 -2.17
CA ALA A 130 -7.65 5.00 -2.11
C ALA A 130 -8.68 5.50 -3.13
N GLY A 131 -9.95 5.48 -2.76
CA GLY A 131 -10.99 6.13 -3.54
C GLY A 131 -12.30 5.35 -3.68
N THR A 132 -13.03 5.17 -2.61
CA THR A 132 -14.50 5.29 -2.48
C THR A 132 -14.89 4.89 -1.06
N ALA A 133 -15.66 5.75 -0.41
CA ALA A 133 -16.15 5.53 0.95
C ALA A 133 -17.08 4.32 1.00
N SER A 134 -16.68 3.29 1.75
CA SER A 134 -17.57 2.31 2.34
C SER A 134 -17.11 2.04 3.77
N ASP A 135 -18.08 2.10 4.69
CA ASP A 135 -17.92 1.98 6.13
C ASP A 135 -17.40 0.60 6.53
N ASP A 136 -16.08 0.45 6.64
CA ASP A 136 -15.45 -0.60 7.44
C ASP A 136 -14.29 0.02 8.22
N ALA A 137 -14.42 0.03 9.54
CA ALA A 137 -13.55 0.73 10.48
C ALA A 137 -12.10 0.20 10.54
N ASP A 138 -11.77 -0.87 9.83
CA ASP A 138 -10.48 -1.57 9.91
C ASP A 138 -9.39 -1.05 8.95
N SER A 139 -9.76 -0.22 7.95
CA SER A 139 -8.79 0.25 6.94
C SER A 139 -8.15 1.61 7.23
N LYS A 140 -8.49 2.26 8.35
CA LYS A 140 -8.10 3.67 8.62
C LYS A 140 -6.69 3.87 9.20
N ALA A 141 -5.96 2.83 9.58
CA ALA A 141 -4.63 2.98 10.18
C ALA A 141 -3.68 1.81 9.86
N PRO A 142 -3.13 1.72 8.64
CA PRO A 142 -2.27 0.59 8.22
C PRO A 142 -1.02 0.45 9.10
N THR A 143 -0.49 1.54 9.61
CA THR A 143 0.66 1.55 10.55
C THR A 143 0.29 0.94 11.90
N LEU A 144 -0.92 1.22 12.41
CA LEU A 144 -1.41 0.69 13.66
C LEU A 144 -1.62 -0.83 13.57
N VAL A 145 -2.18 -1.31 12.47
CA VAL A 145 -2.37 -2.75 12.22
C VAL A 145 -1.03 -3.48 12.13
N LYS A 146 -0.01 -2.86 11.53
CA LYS A 146 1.32 -3.46 11.37
C LYS A 146 2.09 -3.60 12.68
N TYR A 147 1.96 -2.64 13.60
CA TYR A 147 2.73 -2.58 14.85
C TYR A 147 1.87 -2.77 16.10
N GLY A 148 0.54 -2.71 15.96
CA GLY A 148 -0.42 -2.91 17.03
C GLY A 148 -1.04 -4.30 17.00
N ARG A 149 -1.70 -4.66 18.12
CA ARG A 149 -2.54 -5.86 18.22
C ARG A 149 -3.95 -5.40 18.57
N ASP A 150 -4.94 -5.79 17.76
CA ASP A 150 -6.33 -5.53 18.06
C ASP A 150 -6.80 -6.47 19.18
N LEU A 151 -6.88 -5.93 20.40
CA LEU A 151 -7.30 -6.66 21.58
C LEU A 151 -8.81 -6.95 21.54
N THR A 152 -9.61 -6.07 20.92
CA THR A 152 -11.06 -6.27 20.80
C THR A 152 -11.40 -7.45 19.90
N ALA A 153 -10.72 -7.55 18.74
CA ALA A 153 -10.86 -8.70 17.86
C ALA A 153 -10.32 -9.99 18.49
N ALA A 154 -9.23 -9.91 19.25
CA ALA A 154 -8.68 -11.05 19.98
C ALA A 154 -9.62 -11.55 21.08
N ALA A 155 -10.29 -10.65 21.81
CA ALA A 155 -11.30 -10.98 22.82
C ALA A 155 -12.51 -11.68 22.19
N LYS A 156 -13.06 -11.14 21.08
CA LYS A 156 -14.16 -11.76 20.33
C LYS A 156 -13.83 -13.17 19.85
N LYS A 157 -12.57 -13.44 19.51
CA LYS A 157 -12.06 -14.76 19.08
C LYS A 157 -11.67 -15.68 20.25
N GLY A 158 -11.90 -15.28 21.51
CA GLY A 158 -11.55 -16.06 22.69
C GLY A 158 -10.05 -16.28 22.89
N LYS A 159 -9.21 -15.42 22.32
CA LYS A 159 -7.73 -15.51 22.42
C LYS A 159 -7.15 -14.74 23.60
N ILE A 160 -7.98 -14.13 24.42
CA ILE A 160 -7.59 -13.39 25.64
C ILE A 160 -8.14 -14.15 26.83
N ASP A 161 -7.29 -14.33 27.84
CA ASP A 161 -7.67 -15.02 29.08
C ASP A 161 -8.72 -14.20 29.84
N PRO A 162 -9.76 -14.84 30.38
CA PRO A 162 -10.79 -14.14 31.14
C PRO A 162 -10.22 -13.58 32.44
N VAL A 163 -10.60 -12.36 32.77
CA VAL A 163 -10.28 -11.75 34.06
C VAL A 163 -11.26 -12.20 35.12
N ILE A 164 -10.77 -12.85 36.16
CA ILE A 164 -11.59 -13.40 37.25
C ILE A 164 -11.45 -12.55 38.51
N GLY A 165 -12.56 -12.19 39.14
CA GLY A 165 -12.61 -11.57 40.47
C GLY A 165 -12.21 -10.09 40.47
N ARG A 166 -12.29 -9.39 39.33
CA ARG A 166 -11.98 -7.93 39.20
C ARG A 166 -13.16 -7.13 38.64
N GLU A 167 -14.38 -7.59 38.80
CA GLU A 167 -15.57 -6.98 38.21
C GLU A 167 -15.75 -5.52 38.66
N LYS A 168 -15.47 -5.22 39.94
CA LYS A 168 -15.62 -3.87 40.53
C LYS A 168 -14.64 -2.88 39.94
N GLU A 169 -13.40 -3.30 39.76
CA GLU A 169 -12.35 -2.49 39.18
C GLU A 169 -12.62 -2.21 37.69
N ILE A 170 -13.03 -3.22 36.94
CA ILE A 170 -13.42 -3.10 35.53
C ILE A 170 -14.61 -2.15 35.38
N GLU A 171 -15.66 -2.31 36.17
CA GLU A 171 -16.81 -1.41 36.16
C GLU A 171 -16.41 0.03 36.46
N ARG A 172 -15.51 0.22 37.41
CA ARG A 172 -14.98 1.56 37.75
C ARG A 172 -14.20 2.18 36.61
N VAL A 173 -13.37 1.42 35.92
CA VAL A 173 -12.61 1.88 34.72
C VAL A 173 -13.60 2.29 33.62
N ILE A 174 -14.60 1.48 33.33
CA ILE A 174 -15.64 1.79 32.35
C ILE A 174 -16.39 3.08 32.69
N GLN A 175 -16.80 3.24 33.96
CA GLN A 175 -17.46 4.45 34.44
C GLN A 175 -16.61 5.71 34.25
N ILE A 176 -15.27 5.62 34.44
CA ILE A 176 -14.36 6.74 34.23
C ILE A 176 -14.22 7.05 32.74
N LEU A 177 -14.04 6.04 31.89
CA LEU A 177 -13.90 6.20 30.46
C LEU A 177 -15.16 6.80 29.79
N CYS A 178 -16.35 6.50 30.33
CA CYS A 178 -17.61 7.04 29.84
C CYS A 178 -17.89 8.50 30.23
N ARG A 179 -17.03 9.14 31.04
CA ARG A 179 -17.19 10.57 31.40
C ARG A 179 -16.89 11.48 30.23
N ARG A 180 -17.60 12.60 30.15
CA ARG A 180 -17.34 13.66 29.14
C ARG A 180 -16.00 14.36 29.35
N THR A 181 -15.55 14.48 30.59
CA THR A 181 -14.28 15.12 30.98
C THR A 181 -13.63 14.28 32.06
N LYS A 182 -12.29 14.38 32.22
CA LYS A 182 -11.49 13.59 33.18
C LYS A 182 -11.70 12.08 33.02
N ASN A 183 -11.66 11.62 31.78
CA ASN A 183 -11.88 10.23 31.36
C ASN A 183 -10.59 9.39 31.29
N ASN A 184 -9.52 9.79 31.95
CA ASN A 184 -8.26 9.07 31.99
C ASN A 184 -8.15 8.26 33.30
N PRO A 185 -8.47 6.95 33.33
CA PRO A 185 -8.27 6.11 34.49
C PRO A 185 -6.80 5.84 34.73
N CYS A 186 -6.39 5.83 36.00
CA CYS A 186 -5.04 5.45 36.41
C CYS A 186 -5.14 4.25 37.36
N LEU A 187 -4.50 3.14 36.99
CA LEU A 187 -4.43 1.92 37.80
C LEU A 187 -3.14 1.92 38.63
N ILE A 188 -3.27 1.97 39.95
CA ILE A 188 -2.17 1.99 40.90
C ILE A 188 -2.13 0.67 41.67
N GLY A 189 -0.95 0.10 41.86
CA GLY A 189 -0.76 -1.14 42.61
C GLY A 189 0.64 -1.71 42.42
N GLU A 190 0.99 -2.73 43.18
CA GLU A 190 2.30 -3.40 43.11
C GLU A 190 2.51 -4.13 41.78
N PRO A 191 3.77 -4.42 41.41
CA PRO A 191 4.06 -5.26 40.24
C PRO A 191 3.38 -6.62 40.34
N GLY A 192 2.82 -7.14 39.23
CA GLY A 192 2.23 -8.46 39.18
C GLY A 192 0.78 -8.60 39.65
N VAL A 193 0.15 -7.55 40.20
CA VAL A 193 -1.24 -7.61 40.70
C VAL A 193 -2.31 -7.60 39.59
N GLY A 194 -1.95 -7.72 38.32
CA GLY A 194 -2.91 -7.83 37.20
C GLY A 194 -3.47 -6.51 36.69
N LYS A 195 -2.76 -5.37 36.85
CA LYS A 195 -3.20 -4.05 36.33
C LYS A 195 -3.46 -4.07 34.82
N THR A 196 -2.57 -4.68 34.06
CA THR A 196 -2.68 -4.78 32.58
C THR A 196 -3.78 -5.73 32.14
N ALA A 197 -4.19 -6.66 32.98
CA ALA A 197 -5.27 -7.59 32.65
C ALA A 197 -6.67 -6.94 32.74
N ILE A 198 -6.81 -5.82 33.47
CA ILE A 198 -8.07 -5.08 33.61
C ILE A 198 -8.34 -4.20 32.37
N VAL A 199 -7.31 -3.80 31.65
CA VAL A 199 -7.38 -2.90 30.48
C VAL A 199 -7.57 -3.68 29.19
#